data_fbf3924cc336e244fa5c927ea21e69de
#
_entry.id   fbf3924cc336e244fa5c927ea21e69de
#
_cell.length_a   1.000
_cell.length_b   1.000
_cell.length_c   1.000
_cell.angle_alpha   90.00
_cell.angle_beta   90.00
_cell.angle_gamma   90.00
#
_symmetry.space_group_name_H-M   'P 1'
#
loop_
_entity.id
_entity.type
_entity.pdbx_description
1 polymer ?
#
loop_
_entity_poly.entity_id
_entity_poly.type
_entity_poly.pdbx_seq_one_letter_code
_entity_poly.pdbx_strand_id
1 'polypeptide(L)'
;MVNGKWLMRGRELLTLNEAELLVQADGIARQIDAFLIKREQSVLSKLIALGGSMEQESFELQAKVRLDDLSAVQSNLKNPEITITVYKHYRQYDNYFSFEDPTQGHLRFREDELIDSKGNVANVRSRLTLLGPREDKFDRDVLLSRSRFLAPATHTLRFYREYFNPAGEEIIQKDRLRWHIKYKGIEFFVNLDTMKKPDLGHFLEIKSRTWSRKDAERKAELALELITLLGATGGETMMQDYIEVISEE
;
A
#
# COMPACT_ATOMS: atom_id res chain seq x y z
N MET A 1 -47.60 0.31 38.67
CA MET A 1 -48.80 0.57 37.87
C MET A 1 -48.62 1.87 37.09
N VAL A 2 -48.89 1.88 35.81
CA VAL A 2 -48.83 3.09 34.96
C VAL A 2 -50.15 3.20 34.23
N ASN A 3 -50.80 4.36 34.32
CA ASN A 3 -52.13 4.62 33.73
C ASN A 3 -53.17 3.52 34.06
N GLY A 4 -53.19 3.07 35.31
CA GLY A 4 -54.13 2.05 35.79
C GLY A 4 -53.81 0.61 35.37
N LYS A 5 -52.75 0.36 34.63
CA LYS A 5 -52.33 -0.97 34.20
C LYS A 5 -51.16 -1.47 35.03
N TRP A 6 -51.21 -2.73 35.44
CA TRP A 6 -50.06 -3.39 36.06
C TRP A 6 -49.04 -3.72 35.01
N LEU A 7 -47.76 -3.26 35.19
CA LEU A 7 -46.62 -3.60 34.33
C LEU A 7 -45.84 -4.81 34.89
N MET A 8 -45.89 -4.97 36.21
CA MET A 8 -45.24 -6.06 36.93
C MET A 8 -46.15 -6.50 38.10
N ARG A 9 -46.25 -7.80 38.30
CA ARG A 9 -46.96 -8.42 39.43
C ARG A 9 -46.22 -9.68 39.87
N GLY A 10 -45.97 -9.88 41.14
CA GLY A 10 -45.28 -11.06 41.65
C GLY A 10 -43.85 -11.24 41.12
N ARG A 11 -43.17 -10.15 40.77
CA ARG A 11 -41.87 -10.13 40.09
C ARG A 11 -41.88 -10.58 38.63
N GLU A 12 -43.02 -10.71 38.00
CA GLU A 12 -43.17 -11.02 36.59
C GLU A 12 -43.59 -9.79 35.82
N LEU A 13 -42.94 -9.52 34.66
CA LEU A 13 -43.33 -8.48 33.74
C LEU A 13 -44.57 -8.94 32.95
N LEU A 14 -45.64 -8.12 33.00
CA LEU A 14 -46.90 -8.44 32.33
C LEU A 14 -47.00 -7.91 30.90
N THR A 15 -46.06 -7.04 30.51
CA THR A 15 -46.05 -6.36 29.22
C THR A 15 -44.96 -6.83 28.28
N LEU A 16 -44.04 -7.62 28.81
CA LEU A 16 -42.87 -8.13 28.07
C LEU A 16 -42.68 -9.60 28.47
N ASN A 17 -42.29 -10.42 27.52
CA ASN A 17 -41.80 -11.77 27.80
C ASN A 17 -40.29 -11.72 28.04
N GLU A 18 -39.88 -11.68 29.32
CA GLU A 18 -38.50 -11.55 29.73
C GLU A 18 -37.63 -12.72 29.24
N ALA A 19 -38.16 -13.94 29.26
CA ALA A 19 -37.45 -15.13 28.78
C ALA A 19 -37.16 -15.04 27.27
N GLU A 20 -38.15 -14.62 26.51
CA GLU A 20 -37.97 -14.44 25.05
C GLU A 20 -36.99 -13.31 24.71
N LEU A 21 -37.04 -12.20 25.44
CA LEU A 21 -36.10 -11.10 25.28
C LEU A 21 -34.64 -11.52 25.61
N LEU A 22 -34.45 -12.32 26.64
CA LEU A 22 -33.12 -12.85 27.00
C LEU A 22 -32.59 -13.74 25.88
N VAL A 23 -33.39 -14.62 25.28
CA VAL A 23 -33.00 -15.47 24.15
C VAL A 23 -32.63 -14.61 22.93
N GLN A 24 -33.42 -13.59 22.63
CA GLN A 24 -33.13 -12.66 21.53
C GLN A 24 -31.84 -11.87 21.77
N ALA A 25 -31.62 -11.36 22.99
CA ALA A 25 -30.44 -10.64 23.38
C ALA A 25 -29.17 -11.51 23.27
N ASP A 26 -29.24 -12.78 23.72
CA ASP A 26 -28.14 -13.73 23.58
C ASP A 26 -27.85 -14.06 22.10
N GLY A 27 -28.86 -14.18 21.27
CA GLY A 27 -28.71 -14.35 19.82
C GLY A 27 -28.00 -13.16 19.16
N ILE A 28 -28.35 -11.94 19.52
CA ILE A 28 -27.70 -10.73 19.03
C ILE A 28 -26.26 -10.64 19.54
N ALA A 29 -26.00 -10.95 20.81
CA ALA A 29 -24.66 -10.95 21.38
C ALA A 29 -23.73 -11.90 20.62
N ARG A 30 -24.19 -13.13 20.35
CA ARG A 30 -23.41 -14.09 19.53
C ARG A 30 -23.12 -13.60 18.11
N GLN A 31 -24.07 -12.93 17.48
CA GLN A 31 -23.86 -12.34 16.15
C GLN A 31 -22.80 -11.22 16.19
N ILE A 32 -22.85 -10.37 17.22
CA ILE A 32 -21.86 -9.31 17.45
C ILE A 32 -20.48 -9.93 17.69
N ASP A 33 -20.38 -10.95 18.54
CA ASP A 33 -19.11 -11.62 18.82
C ASP A 33 -18.50 -12.26 17.55
N ALA A 34 -19.32 -12.95 16.77
CA ALA A 34 -18.89 -13.53 15.51
C ALA A 34 -18.42 -12.46 14.50
N PHE A 35 -19.13 -11.33 14.44
CA PHE A 35 -18.74 -10.19 13.61
C PHE A 35 -17.41 -9.58 14.06
N LEU A 36 -17.22 -9.36 15.36
CA LEU A 36 -15.99 -8.80 15.93
C LEU A 36 -14.79 -9.72 15.69
N ILE A 37 -14.95 -11.03 15.92
CA ILE A 37 -13.90 -12.04 15.64
C ILE A 37 -13.50 -11.98 14.18
N LYS A 38 -14.47 -12.01 13.25
CA LYS A 38 -14.21 -11.95 11.81
C LYS A 38 -13.50 -10.64 11.42
N ARG A 39 -13.89 -9.52 12.02
CA ARG A 39 -13.26 -8.22 11.79
C ARG A 39 -11.81 -8.20 12.25
N GLU A 40 -11.51 -8.77 13.40
CA GLU A 40 -10.14 -8.81 13.94
C GLU A 40 -9.19 -9.71 13.15
N GLN A 41 -9.71 -10.65 12.38
CA GLN A 41 -8.91 -11.49 11.48
C GLN A 41 -8.47 -10.74 10.20
N SER A 42 -9.19 -9.68 9.81
CA SER A 42 -8.86 -8.92 8.61
C SER A 42 -7.75 -7.90 8.87
N VAL A 43 -6.67 -8.00 8.10
CA VAL A 43 -5.56 -7.02 8.12
C VAL A 43 -6.06 -5.62 7.77
N LEU A 44 -6.95 -5.50 6.79
CA LEU A 44 -7.57 -4.23 6.41
C LEU A 44 -8.35 -3.61 7.57
N SER A 45 -9.16 -4.41 8.28
CA SER A 45 -9.94 -3.91 9.43
C SER A 45 -9.04 -3.46 10.57
N LYS A 46 -7.96 -4.18 10.84
CA LYS A 46 -6.94 -3.77 11.81
C LYS A 46 -6.27 -2.46 11.40
N LEU A 47 -5.95 -2.29 10.11
CA LEU A 47 -5.32 -1.07 9.59
C LEU A 47 -6.26 0.13 9.69
N ILE A 48 -7.56 -0.03 9.40
CA ILE A 48 -8.58 1.00 9.56
C ILE A 48 -8.69 1.42 11.02
N ALA A 49 -8.66 0.48 11.96
CA ALA A 49 -8.69 0.77 13.40
C ALA A 49 -7.49 1.60 13.88
N LEU A 50 -6.36 1.52 13.21
CA LEU A 50 -5.17 2.36 13.47
C LEU A 50 -5.24 3.75 12.80
N GLY A 51 -6.38 4.15 12.25
CA GLY A 51 -6.57 5.43 11.57
C GLY A 51 -6.25 5.39 10.09
N GLY A 52 -6.28 4.20 9.47
CA GLY A 52 -6.21 4.05 8.02
C GLY A 52 -7.40 4.72 7.35
N SER A 53 -7.16 5.48 6.28
CA SER A 53 -8.20 6.13 5.49
C SER A 53 -8.72 5.20 4.42
N MET A 54 -10.02 5.00 4.37
CA MET A 54 -10.70 4.33 3.26
C MET A 54 -10.78 5.22 1.99
N GLU A 55 -10.44 6.50 2.10
CA GLU A 55 -10.70 7.50 1.04
C GLU A 55 -9.79 7.38 -0.19
N GLN A 56 -8.83 6.47 -0.22
CA GLN A 56 -7.90 6.38 -1.33
C GLN A 56 -7.65 4.95 -1.80
N GLU A 57 -8.71 4.27 -2.20
CA GLU A 57 -8.53 3.19 -3.15
C GLU A 57 -8.12 3.82 -4.50
N SER A 58 -6.84 3.87 -4.76
CA SER A 58 -6.31 4.35 -6.04
C SER A 58 -5.61 3.22 -6.75
N PHE A 59 -5.90 3.07 -8.03
CA PHE A 59 -5.09 2.22 -8.89
C PHE A 59 -3.79 2.97 -9.21
N GLU A 60 -2.68 2.29 -9.10
CA GLU A 60 -1.37 2.81 -9.48
C GLU A 60 -0.83 1.97 -10.64
N LEU A 61 -0.67 2.62 -11.76
CA LEU A 61 0.07 2.08 -12.89
C LEU A 61 1.57 2.12 -12.54
N GLN A 62 2.26 1.03 -12.77
CA GLN A 62 3.69 0.90 -12.53
C GLN A 62 4.36 0.17 -13.69
N ALA A 63 5.44 0.75 -14.18
CA ALA A 63 6.41 0.10 -15.05
C ALA A 63 7.76 0.07 -14.35
N LYS A 64 8.45 -1.06 -14.36
CA LYS A 64 9.73 -1.23 -13.68
C LYS A 64 10.72 -1.92 -14.61
N VAL A 65 11.95 -1.39 -14.66
CA VAL A 65 13.05 -1.91 -15.49
C VAL A 65 14.31 -2.02 -14.64
N ARG A 66 15.02 -3.13 -14.74
CA ARG A 66 16.34 -3.31 -14.14
C ARG A 66 17.36 -2.53 -14.97
N LEU A 67 18.29 -1.87 -14.31
CA LEU A 67 19.32 -1.04 -14.96
C LEU A 67 20.70 -1.53 -14.54
N ASP A 68 21.64 -1.51 -15.49
CA ASP A 68 23.05 -1.70 -15.20
C ASP A 68 23.69 -0.43 -14.62
N ASP A 69 23.22 0.74 -15.06
CA ASP A 69 23.71 2.06 -14.63
C ASP A 69 22.58 3.09 -14.58
N LEU A 70 22.69 4.05 -13.65
CA LEU A 70 21.72 5.13 -13.46
C LEU A 70 22.00 6.37 -14.30
N SER A 71 23.21 6.53 -14.84
CA SER A 71 23.71 7.77 -15.44
C SER A 71 22.93 8.18 -16.69
N ALA A 72 22.56 7.21 -17.53
CA ALA A 72 21.78 7.44 -18.74
C ALA A 72 20.41 8.04 -18.40
N VAL A 73 19.69 7.45 -17.45
CA VAL A 73 18.37 7.93 -17.03
C VAL A 73 18.48 9.33 -16.41
N GLN A 74 19.45 9.57 -15.54
CA GLN A 74 19.67 10.87 -14.92
C GLN A 74 19.99 11.96 -15.95
N SER A 75 20.75 11.65 -16.99
CA SER A 75 21.05 12.57 -18.09
C SER A 75 19.82 12.87 -18.93
N ASN A 76 19.03 11.86 -19.26
CA ASN A 76 17.85 11.98 -20.10
C ASN A 76 16.64 12.63 -19.39
N LEU A 77 16.64 12.69 -18.05
CA LEU A 77 15.65 13.49 -17.30
C LEU A 77 15.72 14.99 -17.62
N LYS A 78 16.83 15.47 -18.21
CA LYS A 78 16.99 16.85 -18.69
C LYS A 78 16.36 17.10 -20.08
N ASN A 79 15.74 16.08 -20.69
CA ASN A 79 15.06 16.21 -21.96
C ASN A 79 13.98 17.32 -21.90
N PRO A 80 13.91 18.24 -22.88
CA PRO A 80 12.96 19.36 -22.88
C PRO A 80 11.49 18.95 -22.89
N GLU A 81 11.16 17.73 -23.30
CA GLU A 81 9.81 17.19 -23.22
C GLU A 81 9.37 16.82 -21.77
N ILE A 82 10.32 16.77 -20.84
CA ILE A 82 10.09 16.41 -19.44
C ILE A 82 10.15 17.67 -18.59
N THR A 83 9.04 17.98 -17.92
CA THR A 83 9.01 19.06 -16.94
C THR A 83 9.13 18.48 -15.54
N ILE A 84 10.28 18.66 -14.88
CA ILE A 84 10.49 18.26 -13.47
C ILE A 84 9.81 19.29 -12.58
N THR A 85 8.86 18.83 -11.74
CA THR A 85 8.15 19.67 -10.77
C THR A 85 8.73 19.58 -9.35
N VAL A 86 9.17 18.38 -8.95
CA VAL A 86 9.75 18.12 -7.63
C VAL A 86 10.83 17.05 -7.74
N TYR A 87 11.92 17.25 -7.01
CA TYR A 87 12.95 16.24 -6.77
C TYR A 87 13.08 15.95 -5.29
N LYS A 88 13.23 14.68 -4.93
CA LYS A 88 13.49 14.25 -3.55
C LYS A 88 14.41 13.03 -3.53
N HIS A 89 15.27 12.98 -2.53
CA HIS A 89 16.12 11.83 -2.26
C HIS A 89 15.67 11.18 -0.95
N TYR A 90 15.50 9.84 -0.96
CA TYR A 90 15.06 9.07 0.20
C TYR A 90 15.99 7.89 0.45
N ARG A 91 16.27 7.60 1.71
CA ARG A 91 16.62 6.25 2.15
C ARG A 91 15.36 5.60 2.70
N GLN A 92 15.04 4.40 2.21
CA GLN A 92 13.80 3.72 2.55
C GLN A 92 14.10 2.40 3.22
N TYR A 93 13.46 2.18 4.36
CA TYR A 93 13.52 0.96 5.15
C TYR A 93 12.12 0.36 5.18
N ASP A 94 11.94 -0.76 4.51
CA ASP A 94 10.66 -1.45 4.38
C ASP A 94 10.69 -2.77 5.14
N ASN A 95 9.69 -3.00 6.00
CA ASN A 95 9.36 -4.30 6.53
C ASN A 95 8.04 -4.74 5.89
N TYR A 96 8.07 -5.82 5.13
CA TYR A 96 6.89 -6.41 4.51
C TYR A 96 6.42 -7.57 5.36
N PHE A 97 5.18 -7.52 5.80
CA PHE A 97 4.50 -8.59 6.51
C PHE A 97 3.66 -9.39 5.52
N SER A 98 3.85 -10.69 5.51
CA SER A 98 3.01 -11.66 4.81
C SER A 98 2.11 -12.39 5.82
N PHE A 99 0.97 -12.90 5.36
CA PHE A 99 -0.03 -13.54 6.20
C PHE A 99 -0.30 -14.96 5.69
N GLU A 100 -0.81 -15.85 6.56
CA GLU A 100 -1.18 -17.22 6.18
C GLU A 100 -2.19 -17.25 5.03
N ASP A 101 -3.15 -16.32 5.05
CA ASP A 101 -4.09 -16.12 3.96
C ASP A 101 -3.52 -15.11 2.95
N PRO A 102 -3.07 -15.54 1.77
CA PRO A 102 -2.48 -14.67 0.75
C PRO A 102 -3.48 -13.64 0.18
N THR A 103 -4.79 -13.86 0.35
CA THR A 103 -5.82 -12.91 -0.07
C THR A 103 -5.82 -11.62 0.76
N GLN A 104 -5.18 -11.62 1.92
CA GLN A 104 -4.96 -10.43 2.74
C GLN A 104 -3.93 -9.46 2.12
N GLY A 105 -3.16 -9.91 1.12
CA GLY A 105 -2.07 -9.13 0.53
C GLY A 105 -0.86 -8.98 1.45
N HIS A 106 -0.09 -7.92 1.27
CA HIS A 106 1.10 -7.62 2.07
C HIS A 106 0.95 -6.29 2.79
N LEU A 107 1.26 -6.28 4.09
CA LEU A 107 1.34 -5.04 4.85
C LEU A 107 2.80 -4.58 4.91
N ARG A 108 3.06 -3.38 4.40
CA ARG A 108 4.38 -2.77 4.46
C ARG A 108 4.43 -1.68 5.53
N PHE A 109 5.28 -1.86 6.53
CA PHE A 109 5.78 -0.77 7.36
C PHE A 109 6.98 -0.13 6.65
N ARG A 110 6.90 1.16 6.37
CA ARG A 110 7.99 1.92 5.72
C ARG A 110 8.43 3.06 6.59
N GLU A 111 9.74 3.20 6.74
CA GLU A 111 10.41 4.39 7.21
C GLU A 111 11.10 5.08 6.03
N ASP A 112 10.75 6.35 5.78
CA ASP A 112 11.32 7.20 4.74
C ASP A 112 12.21 8.26 5.42
N GLU A 113 13.52 8.21 5.25
CA GLU A 113 14.44 9.29 5.56
C GLU A 113 14.55 10.21 4.34
N LEU A 114 14.09 11.46 4.47
CA LEU A 114 14.31 12.48 3.45
C LEU A 114 15.74 13.02 3.59
N ILE A 115 16.51 12.95 2.52
CA ILE A 115 17.92 13.38 2.49
C ILE A 115 18.01 14.77 1.86
N ASP A 116 18.70 15.68 2.53
CA ASP A 116 18.96 17.04 2.03
C ASP A 116 20.11 17.07 1.01
N SER A 117 20.38 18.26 0.43
CA SER A 117 21.43 18.45 -0.56
C SER A 117 22.84 18.26 0.00
N LYS A 118 23.00 18.19 1.33
CA LYS A 118 24.28 17.94 2.03
C LYS A 118 24.45 16.48 2.43
N GLY A 119 23.46 15.63 2.15
CA GLY A 119 23.46 14.21 2.50
C GLY A 119 22.99 13.91 3.93
N ASN A 120 22.46 14.89 4.65
CA ASN A 120 21.94 14.71 6.00
C ASN A 120 20.46 14.31 5.97
N VAL A 121 20.00 13.64 7.02
CA VAL A 121 18.58 13.33 7.22
C VAL A 121 17.86 14.62 7.64
N ALA A 122 17.01 15.14 6.76
CA ALA A 122 16.22 16.35 7.00
C ALA A 122 14.88 16.03 7.69
N ASN A 123 14.31 14.86 7.43
CA ASN A 123 13.05 14.42 8.03
C ASN A 123 12.92 12.90 7.97
N VAL A 124 12.24 12.34 8.94
CA VAL A 124 11.87 10.91 8.97
C VAL A 124 10.35 10.78 9.05
N ARG A 125 9.79 9.92 8.23
CA ARG A 125 8.36 9.64 8.23
C ARG A 125 8.11 8.14 8.15
N SER A 126 7.29 7.63 9.04
CA SER A 126 6.83 6.24 9.01
C SER A 126 5.38 6.12 8.56
N ARG A 127 5.05 5.05 7.87
CA ARG A 127 3.69 4.75 7.40
C ARG A 127 3.48 3.26 7.20
N LEU A 128 2.23 2.86 7.34
CA LEU A 128 1.74 1.56 6.93
C LEU A 128 1.09 1.66 5.55
N THR A 129 1.26 0.62 4.75
CA THR A 129 0.59 0.48 3.45
C THR A 129 0.17 -0.96 3.28
N LEU A 130 -1.12 -1.21 3.22
CA LEU A 130 -1.63 -2.51 2.79
C LEU A 130 -1.63 -2.53 1.26
N LEU A 131 -0.93 -3.51 0.70
CA LEU A 131 -0.87 -3.79 -0.72
C LEU A 131 -1.78 -4.98 -0.96
N GLY A 132 -2.84 -4.80 -1.73
CA GLY A 132 -3.75 -5.88 -2.08
C GLY A 132 -3.06 -7.00 -2.85
N PRO A 133 -3.72 -8.15 -3.00
CA PRO A 133 -3.20 -9.23 -3.82
C PRO A 133 -3.00 -8.75 -5.25
N ARG A 134 -2.04 -9.37 -5.92
CA ARG A 134 -1.68 -9.05 -7.30
C ARG A 134 -2.88 -9.27 -8.23
N GLU A 135 -3.18 -8.28 -9.07
CA GLU A 135 -4.09 -8.46 -10.20
C GLU A 135 -3.34 -8.79 -11.49
N ASP A 136 -4.13 -9.29 -12.45
CA ASP A 136 -3.65 -9.68 -13.76
C ASP A 136 -2.88 -8.56 -14.47
N LYS A 137 -1.89 -8.96 -15.27
CA LYS A 137 -1.07 -8.10 -16.12
C LYS A 137 -1.97 -7.18 -16.96
N PHE A 138 -1.78 -5.89 -16.78
CA PHE A 138 -2.33 -4.89 -17.66
C PHE A 138 -1.25 -4.55 -18.68
N ASP A 139 -1.51 -4.85 -19.94
CA ASP A 139 -0.63 -4.65 -21.11
C ASP A 139 0.89 -4.93 -20.87
N ARG A 140 1.46 -5.70 -21.73
CA ARG A 140 2.80 -6.32 -21.86
C ARG A 140 3.82 -6.11 -20.75
N ASP A 141 4.08 -4.85 -20.32
CA ASP A 141 5.20 -4.49 -19.43
C ASP A 141 4.80 -3.51 -18.31
N VAL A 142 3.50 -3.33 -18.10
CA VAL A 142 2.97 -2.43 -17.10
C VAL A 142 2.14 -3.20 -16.09
N LEU A 143 2.50 -3.09 -14.81
CA LEU A 143 1.76 -3.67 -13.71
C LEU A 143 0.72 -2.68 -13.19
N LEU A 144 -0.55 -3.04 -13.23
CA LEU A 144 -1.61 -2.32 -12.52
C LEU A 144 -1.69 -2.88 -11.10
N SER A 145 -1.20 -2.13 -10.13
CA SER A 145 -1.29 -2.48 -8.72
C SER A 145 -2.65 -2.08 -8.15
N ARG A 146 -3.38 -3.03 -7.57
CA ARG A 146 -4.62 -2.74 -6.82
C ARG A 146 -4.37 -1.99 -5.52
N SER A 147 -5.49 -1.48 -5.05
CA SER A 147 -5.78 -0.87 -3.73
C SER A 147 -4.61 -0.76 -2.77
N ARG A 148 -4.27 0.49 -2.50
CA ARG A 148 -3.37 0.84 -1.42
C ARG A 148 -4.17 1.49 -0.31
N PHE A 149 -4.21 0.85 0.83
CA PHE A 149 -4.72 1.47 2.05
C PHE A 149 -3.54 2.02 2.84
N LEU A 150 -3.60 3.30 3.16
CA LEU A 150 -2.55 3.99 3.90
C LEU A 150 -3.00 4.27 5.32
N ALA A 151 -2.11 4.03 6.28
CA ALA A 151 -2.29 4.47 7.65
C ALA A 151 -0.99 5.12 8.18
N PRO A 152 -1.09 6.10 9.08
CA PRO A 152 0.08 6.62 9.77
C PRO A 152 0.68 5.51 10.65
N ALA A 153 2.01 5.45 10.72
CA ALA A 153 2.70 4.58 11.65
C ALA A 153 3.14 5.40 12.87
N THR A 154 2.36 5.37 13.92
CA THR A 154 2.55 6.14 15.16
C THR A 154 3.14 5.32 16.30
N HIS A 155 3.31 4.02 16.10
CA HIS A 155 3.87 3.08 17.07
C HIS A 155 5.16 2.45 16.55
N THR A 156 5.85 1.74 17.42
CA THR A 156 7.10 1.02 17.07
C THR A 156 6.82 -0.16 16.15
N LEU A 157 7.82 -0.58 15.36
CA LEU A 157 7.73 -1.78 14.53
C LEU A 157 7.33 -3.03 15.34
N ARG A 158 7.81 -3.17 16.60
CA ARG A 158 7.45 -4.26 17.50
C ARG A 158 5.94 -4.30 17.74
N PHE A 159 5.31 -3.14 18.01
CA PHE A 159 3.85 -3.08 18.17
C PHE A 159 3.13 -3.64 16.95
N TYR A 160 3.56 -3.28 15.73
CA TYR A 160 2.92 -3.75 14.52
C TYR A 160 3.11 -5.24 14.28
N ARG A 161 4.27 -5.81 14.61
CA ARG A 161 4.50 -7.27 14.60
C ARG A 161 3.52 -8.00 15.52
N GLU A 162 3.36 -7.52 16.74
CA GLU A 162 2.44 -8.13 17.73
C GLU A 162 0.96 -7.92 17.31
N TYR A 163 0.60 -6.73 16.84
CA TYR A 163 -0.77 -6.39 16.48
C TYR A 163 -1.27 -7.12 15.23
N PHE A 164 -0.46 -7.18 14.18
CA PHE A 164 -0.84 -7.83 12.93
C PHE A 164 -0.54 -9.33 12.92
N ASN A 165 0.37 -9.81 13.74
CA ASN A 165 0.80 -11.21 13.85
C ASN A 165 1.10 -11.84 12.48
N PRO A 166 2.10 -11.35 11.73
CA PRO A 166 2.42 -11.85 10.40
C PRO A 166 2.98 -13.27 10.45
N ALA A 167 2.72 -14.05 9.39
CA ALA A 167 3.32 -15.37 9.18
C ALA A 167 4.78 -15.27 8.73
N GLY A 168 5.14 -14.19 8.01
CA GLY A 168 6.49 -13.91 7.54
C GLY A 168 6.80 -12.43 7.50
N GLU A 169 8.09 -12.10 7.49
CA GLU A 169 8.60 -10.73 7.41
C GLU A 169 9.82 -10.68 6.50
N GLU A 170 9.78 -9.77 5.50
CA GLU A 170 10.88 -9.48 4.61
C GLU A 170 11.35 -8.03 4.77
N ILE A 171 12.67 -7.83 4.76
CA ILE A 171 13.28 -6.52 4.97
C ILE A 171 13.91 -6.04 3.68
N ILE A 172 13.49 -4.87 3.21
CA ILE A 172 14.02 -4.22 2.01
C ILE A 172 14.57 -2.86 2.38
N GLN A 173 15.84 -2.61 2.02
CA GLN A 173 16.48 -1.31 2.16
C GLN A 173 16.90 -0.80 0.80
N LYS A 174 16.58 0.46 0.50
CA LYS A 174 16.95 1.07 -0.77
C LYS A 174 17.21 2.57 -0.65
N ASP A 175 18.07 3.03 -1.51
CA ASP A 175 18.29 4.44 -1.80
C ASP A 175 17.43 4.81 -3.01
N ARG A 176 16.60 5.85 -2.91
CA ARG A 176 15.63 6.24 -3.92
C ARG A 176 15.75 7.71 -4.30
N LEU A 177 16.10 7.96 -5.54
CA LEU A 177 15.96 9.27 -6.16
C LEU A 177 14.58 9.34 -6.83
N ARG A 178 13.79 10.34 -6.48
CA ARG A 178 12.43 10.51 -6.96
C ARG A 178 12.22 11.85 -7.62
N TRP A 179 11.69 11.82 -8.84
CA TRP A 179 11.19 12.99 -9.56
C TRP A 179 9.69 12.92 -9.74
N HIS A 180 9.01 14.02 -9.47
CA HIS A 180 7.69 14.29 -10.01
C HIS A 180 7.90 15.00 -11.33
N ILE A 181 7.31 14.48 -12.37
CA ILE A 181 7.44 15.03 -13.71
C ILE A 181 6.07 15.22 -14.37
N LYS A 182 6.01 16.12 -15.34
CA LYS A 182 4.94 16.18 -16.34
C LYS A 182 5.52 15.81 -17.68
N TYR A 183 4.87 14.87 -18.37
CA TYR A 183 5.17 14.42 -19.70
C TYR A 183 3.88 14.36 -20.51
N LYS A 184 3.83 15.05 -21.66
CA LYS A 184 2.62 15.18 -22.49
C LYS A 184 1.34 15.54 -21.70
N GLY A 185 1.49 16.42 -20.70
CA GLY A 185 0.39 16.88 -19.84
C GLY A 185 -0.04 15.92 -18.73
N ILE A 186 0.59 14.75 -18.60
CA ILE A 186 0.31 13.74 -17.58
C ILE A 186 1.40 13.77 -16.50
N GLU A 187 0.98 13.56 -15.25
CA GLU A 187 1.89 13.49 -14.12
C GLU A 187 2.39 12.06 -13.89
N PHE A 188 3.71 11.94 -13.75
CA PHE A 188 4.37 10.68 -13.43
C PHE A 188 5.33 10.87 -12.25
N PHE A 189 5.54 9.78 -11.51
CA PHE A 189 6.65 9.63 -10.60
C PHE A 189 7.71 8.78 -11.27
N VAL A 190 8.89 9.32 -11.43
CA VAL A 190 10.07 8.59 -11.87
C VAL A 190 10.94 8.32 -10.65
N ASN A 191 11.19 7.07 -10.35
CA ASN A 191 12.04 6.65 -9.25
C ASN A 191 13.23 5.90 -9.80
N LEU A 192 14.44 6.27 -9.34
CA LEU A 192 15.63 5.46 -9.49
C LEU A 192 15.96 4.85 -8.13
N ASP A 193 15.92 3.54 -8.06
CA ASP A 193 16.16 2.76 -6.86
C ASP A 193 17.52 2.07 -6.95
N THR A 194 18.30 2.20 -5.90
CA THR A 194 19.47 1.34 -5.65
C THR A 194 19.15 0.46 -4.46
N MET A 195 19.00 -0.83 -4.71
CA MET A 195 18.70 -1.81 -3.67
C MET A 195 19.94 -2.06 -2.83
N LYS A 196 19.79 -1.95 -1.49
CA LYS A 196 20.91 -2.13 -0.54
C LYS A 196 20.79 -3.41 0.26
N LYS A 197 19.53 -3.85 0.49
CA LYS A 197 19.24 -5.09 1.20
C LYS A 197 17.89 -5.64 0.70
N PRO A 198 17.88 -6.83 0.06
CA PRO A 198 19.05 -7.47 -0.55
C PRO A 198 19.67 -6.57 -1.62
N ASP A 199 20.92 -6.84 -1.98
CA ASP A 199 21.61 -6.11 -3.06
C ASP A 199 21.15 -6.69 -4.42
N LEU A 200 20.14 -6.06 -5.01
CA LEU A 200 19.55 -6.47 -6.30
C LEU A 200 19.95 -5.52 -7.45
N GLY A 201 20.86 -4.57 -7.20
CA GLY A 201 21.28 -3.59 -8.19
C GLY A 201 20.33 -2.39 -8.31
N HIS A 202 20.15 -1.91 -9.54
CA HIS A 202 19.47 -0.65 -9.83
C HIS A 202 18.18 -0.86 -10.61
N PHE A 203 17.19 0.00 -10.35
CA PHE A 203 15.88 -0.07 -11.02
C PHE A 203 15.35 1.33 -11.37
N LEU A 204 14.76 1.43 -12.55
CA LEU A 204 13.86 2.52 -12.91
C LEU A 204 12.43 2.07 -12.65
N GLU A 205 11.67 2.86 -11.91
CA GLU A 205 10.25 2.64 -11.66
C GLU A 205 9.47 3.88 -12.04
N ILE A 206 8.58 3.76 -13.03
CA ILE A 206 7.68 4.82 -13.46
C ILE A 206 6.29 4.51 -12.95
N LYS A 207 5.66 5.48 -12.27
CA LYS A 207 4.34 5.33 -11.68
C LYS A 207 3.43 6.47 -12.04
N SER A 208 2.14 6.16 -12.20
CA SER A 208 1.08 7.16 -12.31
C SER A 208 -0.20 6.65 -11.64
N ARG A 209 -0.97 7.55 -11.03
CA ARG A 209 -2.29 7.21 -10.50
C ARG A 209 -3.32 7.19 -11.63
N THR A 210 -4.27 6.29 -11.54
CA THR A 210 -5.36 6.17 -12.48
C THR A 210 -6.66 5.83 -11.78
N TRP A 211 -7.78 6.24 -12.39
CA TRP A 211 -9.13 6.01 -11.85
C TRP A 211 -10.02 5.26 -12.84
N SER A 212 -9.54 5.02 -14.07
CA SER A 212 -10.31 4.30 -15.07
C SER A 212 -9.41 3.47 -15.97
N ARG A 213 -9.98 2.43 -16.57
CA ARG A 213 -9.25 1.56 -17.51
C ARG A 213 -8.69 2.34 -18.69
N LYS A 214 -9.49 3.21 -19.31
CA LYS A 214 -9.06 4.03 -20.47
C LYS A 214 -7.92 5.00 -20.10
N ASP A 215 -7.96 5.59 -18.91
CA ASP A 215 -6.88 6.43 -18.40
C ASP A 215 -5.62 5.60 -18.14
N ALA A 216 -5.78 4.38 -17.63
CA ALA A 216 -4.69 3.44 -17.40
C ALA A 216 -4.01 3.04 -18.73
N GLU A 217 -4.77 2.69 -19.76
CA GLU A 217 -4.26 2.34 -21.10
C GLU A 217 -3.39 3.47 -21.67
N ARG A 218 -3.92 4.69 -21.67
CA ARG A 218 -3.17 5.87 -22.13
C ARG A 218 -1.89 6.11 -21.34
N LYS A 219 -1.95 5.98 -20.02
CA LYS A 219 -0.78 6.19 -19.15
C LYS A 219 0.24 5.07 -19.28
N ALA A 220 -0.20 3.84 -19.59
CA ALA A 220 0.68 2.71 -19.87
C ALA A 220 1.54 2.99 -21.11
N GLU A 221 0.92 3.41 -22.21
CA GLU A 221 1.63 3.79 -23.43
C GLU A 221 2.67 4.88 -23.15
N LEU A 222 2.28 5.93 -22.43
CA LEU A 222 3.18 7.03 -22.08
C LEU A 222 4.30 6.60 -21.11
N ALA A 223 4.06 5.63 -20.23
CA ALA A 223 5.10 5.09 -19.35
C ALA A 223 6.15 4.32 -20.16
N LEU A 224 5.74 3.53 -21.15
CA LEU A 224 6.66 2.84 -22.07
C LEU A 224 7.45 3.82 -22.96
N GLU A 225 6.80 4.87 -23.46
CA GLU A 225 7.51 5.95 -24.17
C GLU A 225 8.56 6.62 -23.26
N LEU A 226 8.21 6.88 -21.99
CA LEU A 226 9.14 7.44 -21.00
C LEU A 226 10.32 6.53 -20.73
N ILE A 227 10.12 5.21 -20.63
CA ILE A 227 11.22 4.23 -20.48
C ILE A 227 12.20 4.37 -21.65
N THR A 228 11.66 4.47 -22.87
CA THR A 228 12.46 4.65 -24.09
C THR A 228 13.19 5.99 -24.09
N LEU A 229 12.48 7.09 -23.79
CA LEU A 229 13.03 8.45 -23.74
C LEU A 229 14.15 8.57 -22.69
N LEU A 230 13.99 7.86 -21.57
CA LEU A 230 14.97 7.83 -20.49
C LEU A 230 16.16 6.89 -20.77
N GLY A 231 16.15 6.16 -21.90
CA GLY A 231 17.26 5.30 -22.31
C GLY A 231 17.31 3.96 -21.58
N ALA A 232 16.18 3.48 -21.04
CA ALA A 232 16.10 2.24 -20.28
C ALA A 232 15.53 1.04 -21.05
N THR A 233 15.55 1.07 -22.38
CA THR A 233 14.97 0.04 -23.28
C THR A 233 15.71 -1.29 -23.30
N GLY A 234 16.99 -1.33 -22.90
CA GLY A 234 17.79 -2.55 -22.86
C GLY A 234 17.68 -3.34 -21.56
N GLY A 235 16.98 -2.81 -20.56
CA GLY A 235 16.84 -3.44 -19.26
C GLY A 235 15.78 -4.54 -19.24
N GLU A 236 15.95 -5.48 -18.33
CA GLU A 236 14.95 -6.51 -18.07
C GLU A 236 13.71 -5.86 -17.44
N THR A 237 12.55 -6.01 -18.10
CA THR A 237 11.28 -5.53 -17.55
C THR A 237 10.82 -6.43 -16.41
N MET A 238 10.57 -5.83 -15.25
CA MET A 238 10.14 -6.55 -14.08
C MET A 238 8.64 -6.35 -13.83
N MET A 239 7.91 -7.45 -13.87
CA MET A 239 6.48 -7.50 -13.61
C MET A 239 6.16 -7.76 -12.13
N GLN A 240 7.18 -7.93 -11.30
CA GLN A 240 7.11 -8.31 -9.90
C GLN A 240 7.40 -7.12 -8.99
N ASP A 241 6.75 -7.08 -7.82
CA ASP A 241 7.20 -6.21 -6.75
C ASP A 241 8.51 -6.75 -6.14
N TYR A 242 9.28 -5.90 -5.47
CA TYR A 242 10.55 -6.30 -4.87
C TYR A 242 10.42 -7.48 -3.90
N ILE A 243 9.28 -7.59 -3.17
CA ILE A 243 9.04 -8.71 -2.27
C ILE A 243 8.87 -10.04 -3.03
N GLU A 244 8.26 -10.02 -4.21
CA GLU A 244 8.08 -11.22 -5.02
C GLU A 244 9.42 -11.71 -5.61
N VAL A 245 10.27 -10.77 -6.03
CA VAL A 245 11.64 -11.09 -6.52
C VAL A 245 12.47 -11.77 -5.45
N ILE A 246 12.39 -11.28 -4.20
CA ILE A 246 13.14 -11.84 -3.06
C ILE A 246 12.62 -13.23 -2.67
N SER A 247 11.33 -13.48 -2.84
CA SER A 247 10.72 -14.78 -2.48
C SER A 247 11.03 -15.89 -3.50
N GLU A 248 11.54 -15.53 -4.68
CA GLU A 248 11.90 -16.48 -5.75
C GLU A 248 13.40 -16.80 -5.78
N GLU A 249 14.26 -16.06 -5.07
CA GLU A 249 15.69 -16.33 -4.85
C GLU A 249 15.92 -17.18 -3.58
#